data_eb024ba10a78822767158702f7ebaf6c
#
_entry.id   eb024ba10a78822767158702f7ebaf6c
#
_cell.length_a   1.000
_cell.length_b   1.000
_cell.length_c   1.000
_cell.angle_alpha   90.00
_cell.angle_beta   90.00
_cell.angle_gamma   90.00
#
_symmetry.space_group_name_H-M   'P 1'
#
loop_
_entity.id
_entity.type
_entity.pdbx_description
1 polymer ?
#
loop_
_entity_poly.entity_id
_entity_poly.type
_entity_poly.pdbx_seq_one_letter_code
_entity_poly.pdbx_strand_id
1 'polypeptide(L)'
;MTIYIDRMEAHLESDFSHSLENAKALLEAIGKEICKVRGVELKADSSINGVLKNAFSTLGYTNTNLVNQISSALATIGQQVGELRNEIGATSHGRSLDEIRERNNKVDLLTREFLIDSTMVVAVFLIRAFEDRKEIEKPPIVEAQPEVRIDYFEASVFNDLWDDAYGEFAMEDYSYTASEILYSVDYKAYKTEYDVFVACALELAEEAKLEE
;
A
#
# COMPACT_ATOMS: atom_id res chain seq x y z
N MET A 1 5.12 -3.42 23.01
CA MET A 1 4.24 -2.47 22.28
C MET A 1 3.50 -1.51 23.20
N THR A 2 3.12 -1.91 24.41
CA THR A 2 2.47 -1.04 25.41
C THR A 2 3.21 0.29 25.65
N ILE A 3 4.54 0.26 25.66
CA ILE A 3 5.34 1.47 25.89
C ILE A 3 5.06 2.61 24.89
N TYR A 4 4.71 2.29 23.65
CA TYR A 4 4.33 3.31 22.64
C TYR A 4 2.96 3.88 22.96
N ILE A 5 2.02 3.03 23.40
CA ILE A 5 0.65 3.44 23.76
C ILE A 5 0.70 4.36 24.97
N ASP A 6 1.38 3.94 26.04
CA ASP A 6 1.53 4.74 27.27
C ASP A 6 2.13 6.12 26.97
N ARG A 7 3.11 6.18 26.04
CA ARG A 7 3.73 7.45 25.63
C ARG A 7 2.84 8.31 24.74
N MET A 8 2.05 7.70 23.84
CA MET A 8 1.08 8.45 23.05
C MET A 8 0.07 9.17 23.95
N GLU A 9 -0.50 8.44 24.91
CA GLU A 9 -1.50 8.98 25.83
C GLU A 9 -0.89 10.04 26.76
N ALA A 10 0.29 9.79 27.33
CA ALA A 10 0.95 10.73 28.25
C ALA A 10 1.31 12.07 27.60
N HIS A 11 1.52 12.10 26.28
CA HIS A 11 1.95 13.29 25.56
C HIS A 11 0.86 13.93 24.69
N LEU A 12 -0.36 13.37 24.66
CA LEU A 12 -1.45 13.82 23.80
C LEU A 12 -1.75 15.33 23.93
N GLU A 13 -1.83 15.81 25.17
CA GLU A 13 -2.14 17.21 25.45
C GLU A 13 -0.87 18.08 25.55
N SER A 14 0.18 17.58 26.20
CA SER A 14 1.36 18.37 26.58
C SER A 14 2.38 18.52 25.46
N ASP A 15 2.62 17.47 24.68
CA ASP A 15 3.58 17.46 23.58
C ASP A 15 3.10 16.50 22.48
N PHE A 16 2.17 16.98 21.67
CA PHE A 16 1.55 16.16 20.62
C PHE A 16 2.56 15.65 19.58
N SER A 17 3.70 16.34 19.38
CA SER A 17 4.72 15.81 18.48
C SER A 17 5.32 14.49 18.97
N HIS A 18 5.53 14.36 20.28
CA HIS A 18 5.98 13.11 20.90
C HIS A 18 4.92 12.02 20.83
N SER A 19 3.64 12.38 20.98
CA SER A 19 2.53 11.45 20.79
C SER A 19 2.53 10.88 19.36
N LEU A 20 2.67 11.74 18.33
CA LEU A 20 2.75 11.33 16.92
C LEU A 20 4.00 10.48 16.61
N GLU A 21 5.15 10.79 17.22
CA GLU A 21 6.35 9.96 17.06
C GLU A 21 6.12 8.53 17.55
N ASN A 22 5.48 8.39 18.70
CA ASN A 22 5.17 7.08 19.24
C ASN A 22 4.07 6.36 18.43
N ALA A 23 3.08 7.09 17.92
CA ALA A 23 2.07 6.56 17.00
C ALA A 23 2.70 5.97 15.73
N LYS A 24 3.58 6.73 15.10
CA LYS A 24 4.35 6.26 13.94
C LYS A 24 5.21 5.04 14.28
N ALA A 25 5.95 5.10 15.39
CA ALA A 25 6.83 4.01 15.81
C ALA A 25 6.05 2.73 16.13
N LEU A 26 4.83 2.83 16.71
CA LEU A 26 3.94 1.69 16.93
C LEU A 26 3.56 1.00 15.62
N LEU A 27 3.06 1.76 14.65
CA LEU A 27 2.64 1.22 13.34
C LEU A 27 3.83 0.61 12.58
N GLU A 28 4.99 1.26 12.61
CA GLU A 28 6.21 0.72 11.99
C GLU A 28 6.67 -0.56 12.68
N ALA A 29 6.64 -0.62 13.99
CA ALA A 29 7.04 -1.81 14.75
C ALA A 29 6.14 -3.01 14.44
N ILE A 30 4.82 -2.80 14.42
CA ILE A 30 3.84 -3.84 14.07
C ILE A 30 4.06 -4.30 12.64
N GLY A 31 4.13 -3.38 11.68
CA GLY A 31 4.29 -3.71 10.27
C GLY A 31 5.61 -4.45 9.97
N LYS A 32 6.72 -4.01 10.57
CA LYS A 32 8.03 -4.67 10.46
C LYS A 32 8.02 -6.07 11.05
N GLU A 33 7.37 -6.27 12.22
CA GLU A 33 7.30 -7.59 12.83
C GLU A 33 6.45 -8.56 12.00
N ILE A 34 5.32 -8.10 11.44
CA ILE A 34 4.49 -8.90 10.52
C ILE A 34 5.32 -9.33 9.30
N CYS A 35 6.01 -8.39 8.64
CA CYS A 35 6.84 -8.70 7.48
C CYS A 35 7.96 -9.68 7.83
N LYS A 36 8.65 -9.46 8.96
CA LYS A 36 9.73 -10.32 9.44
C LYS A 36 9.26 -11.75 9.69
N VAL A 37 8.16 -11.94 10.44
CA VAL A 37 7.62 -13.27 10.74
C VAL A 37 7.16 -13.99 9.48
N ARG A 38 6.68 -13.24 8.50
CA ARG A 38 6.23 -13.77 7.20
C ARG A 38 7.36 -13.91 6.17
N GLY A 39 8.59 -13.57 6.52
CA GLY A 39 9.78 -13.72 5.64
C GLY A 39 9.83 -12.69 4.51
N VAL A 40 9.17 -11.56 4.65
CA VAL A 40 9.22 -10.44 3.69
C VAL A 40 10.34 -9.47 4.09
N GLU A 41 11.32 -9.29 3.22
CA GLU A 41 12.40 -8.34 3.43
C GLU A 41 11.94 -6.91 3.10
N LEU A 42 12.11 -6.01 4.05
CA LEU A 42 11.88 -4.59 3.86
C LEU A 42 13.20 -3.88 3.56
N LYS A 43 13.15 -2.89 2.68
CA LYS A 43 14.31 -2.00 2.47
C LYS A 43 14.59 -1.22 3.75
N ALA A 44 15.86 -0.95 4.04
CA ALA A 44 16.29 -0.28 5.27
C ALA A 44 15.68 1.13 5.43
N ASP A 45 15.39 1.81 4.33
CA ASP A 45 14.82 3.16 4.24
C ASP A 45 13.31 3.18 3.94
N SER A 46 12.62 2.04 4.11
CA SER A 46 11.18 1.96 3.84
C SER A 46 10.39 2.99 4.65
N SER A 47 9.61 3.80 3.97
CA SER A 47 8.67 4.71 4.61
C SER A 47 7.58 3.94 5.37
N ILE A 48 6.92 4.59 6.34
CA ILE A 48 5.79 4.00 7.07
C ILE A 48 4.71 3.46 6.11
N ASN A 49 4.39 4.20 5.06
CA ASN A 49 3.44 3.76 4.03
C ASN A 49 3.92 2.47 3.34
N GLY A 50 5.22 2.40 2.99
CA GLY A 50 5.83 1.20 2.43
C GLY A 50 5.76 0.00 3.37
N VAL A 51 6.06 0.20 4.66
CA VAL A 51 5.97 -0.84 5.69
C VAL A 51 4.54 -1.35 5.84
N LEU A 52 3.56 -0.45 5.95
CA LEU A 52 2.15 -0.82 6.11
C LEU A 52 1.60 -1.52 4.86
N LYS A 53 1.89 -1.04 3.66
CA LYS A 53 1.50 -1.72 2.41
C LYS A 53 2.04 -3.14 2.34
N ASN A 54 3.32 -3.34 2.68
CA ASN A 54 3.90 -4.68 2.72
C ASN A 54 3.24 -5.56 3.78
N ALA A 55 2.96 -5.03 4.98
CA ALA A 55 2.27 -5.76 6.03
C ALA A 55 0.85 -6.18 5.59
N PHE A 56 0.06 -5.28 5.01
CA PHE A 56 -1.27 -5.59 4.47
C PHE A 56 -1.21 -6.62 3.34
N SER A 57 -0.27 -6.46 2.41
CA SER A 57 -0.06 -7.42 1.32
C SER A 57 0.27 -8.81 1.86
N THR A 58 1.20 -8.88 2.81
CA THR A 58 1.65 -10.12 3.46
C THR A 58 0.51 -10.81 4.23
N LEU A 59 -0.44 -10.04 4.74
CA LEU A 59 -1.67 -10.55 5.32
C LEU A 59 -2.74 -10.89 4.27
N GLY A 60 -2.42 -10.84 2.96
CA GLY A 60 -3.30 -11.24 1.86
C GLY A 60 -4.45 -10.28 1.59
N TYR A 61 -4.32 -9.02 1.96
CA TYR A 61 -5.31 -7.97 1.66
C TYR A 61 -5.02 -7.27 0.32
N THR A 62 -4.62 -8.01 -0.71
CA THR A 62 -4.23 -7.45 -2.01
C THR A 62 -5.23 -7.72 -3.14
N ASN A 63 -6.08 -8.73 -3.00
CA ASN A 63 -6.81 -9.31 -4.13
C ASN A 63 -8.29 -8.91 -4.23
N THR A 64 -8.79 -7.99 -3.40
CA THR A 64 -10.15 -7.50 -3.52
C THR A 64 -10.17 -5.97 -3.53
N ASN A 65 -10.87 -5.35 -4.48
CA ASN A 65 -10.93 -3.89 -4.64
C ASN A 65 -11.25 -3.15 -3.34
N LEU A 66 -12.22 -3.62 -2.56
CA LEU A 66 -12.60 -3.00 -1.29
C LEU A 66 -11.47 -3.06 -0.27
N VAL A 67 -10.82 -4.22 -0.15
CA VAL A 67 -9.73 -4.42 0.82
C VAL A 67 -8.50 -3.61 0.41
N ASN A 68 -8.20 -3.51 -0.90
CA ASN A 68 -7.14 -2.64 -1.41
C ASN A 68 -7.41 -1.17 -1.08
N GLN A 69 -8.65 -0.70 -1.24
CA GLN A 69 -9.03 0.67 -0.90
C GLN A 69 -8.87 0.94 0.60
N ILE A 70 -9.35 0.05 1.46
CA ILE A 70 -9.18 0.15 2.92
C ILE A 70 -7.71 0.13 3.30
N SER A 71 -6.93 -0.82 2.78
CA SER A 71 -5.49 -0.93 3.07
C SER A 71 -4.72 0.32 2.63
N SER A 72 -5.06 0.87 1.47
CA SER A 72 -4.46 2.13 0.98
C SER A 72 -4.86 3.32 1.85
N ALA A 73 -6.12 3.40 2.28
CA ALA A 73 -6.58 4.46 3.18
C ALA A 73 -5.87 4.40 4.54
N LEU A 74 -5.74 3.21 5.13
CA LEU A 74 -5.03 3.01 6.40
C LEU A 74 -3.52 3.31 6.28
N ALA A 75 -2.89 2.93 5.16
CA ALA A 75 -1.49 3.30 4.89
C ALA A 75 -1.33 4.83 4.71
N THR A 76 -2.33 5.50 4.13
CA THR A 76 -2.35 6.96 3.99
C THR A 76 -2.49 7.65 5.35
N ILE A 77 -3.32 7.14 6.26
CA ILE A 77 -3.41 7.64 7.65
C ILE A 77 -2.03 7.58 8.32
N GLY A 78 -1.33 6.44 8.21
CA GLY A 78 0.02 6.30 8.74
C GLY A 78 1.02 7.29 8.13
N GLN A 79 0.89 7.60 6.84
CA GLN A 79 1.70 8.62 6.17
C GLN A 79 1.39 10.02 6.70
N GLN A 80 0.12 10.38 6.84
CA GLN A 80 -0.31 11.69 7.35
C GLN A 80 0.16 11.92 8.80
N VAL A 81 0.11 10.89 9.64
CA VAL A 81 0.70 10.92 10.99
C VAL A 81 2.20 11.24 10.92
N GLY A 82 2.93 10.63 9.97
CA GLY A 82 4.36 10.90 9.75
C GLY A 82 4.65 12.32 9.24
N GLU A 83 3.84 12.82 8.33
CA GLU A 83 3.97 14.18 7.76
C GLU A 83 3.67 15.24 8.83
N LEU A 84 2.57 15.09 9.56
CA LEU A 84 2.20 16.00 10.63
C LEU A 84 3.26 16.02 11.75
N ARG A 85 3.84 14.87 12.09
CA ARG A 85 4.99 14.78 12.99
C ARG A 85 6.17 15.61 12.50
N ASN A 86 6.46 15.60 11.21
CA ASN A 86 7.55 16.39 10.64
C ASN A 86 7.25 17.89 10.68
N GLU A 87 5.99 18.30 10.54
CA GLU A 87 5.57 19.70 10.63
C GLU A 87 5.60 20.24 12.07
N ILE A 88 5.10 19.43 13.04
CA ILE A 88 4.97 19.84 14.44
C ILE A 88 6.25 19.54 15.22
N GLY A 89 7.05 18.56 14.78
CA GLY A 89 8.19 18.02 15.52
C GLY A 89 9.24 19.04 15.92
N ALA A 90 9.61 18.98 17.18
CA ALA A 90 10.55 19.89 17.82
C ALA A 90 12.03 19.52 17.61
N THR A 91 12.31 18.31 17.13
CA THR A 91 13.59 17.62 17.39
C THR A 91 14.73 17.99 16.46
N SER A 92 14.51 18.74 15.38
CA SER A 92 15.59 18.97 14.43
C SER A 92 16.45 20.23 14.67
N HIS A 93 15.98 21.20 15.46
CA HIS A 93 16.72 22.48 15.63
C HIS A 93 16.35 23.22 16.92
N GLY A 94 16.70 22.76 18.09
CA GLY A 94 16.66 23.46 19.37
C GLY A 94 15.68 24.65 19.47
N ARG A 95 14.38 24.37 19.58
CA ARG A 95 13.32 25.40 19.58
C ARG A 95 12.99 25.87 20.98
N SER A 96 12.49 27.10 21.08
CA SER A 96 11.99 27.63 22.34
C SER A 96 10.69 26.93 22.78
N LEU A 97 10.41 26.93 24.07
CA LEU A 97 9.18 26.37 24.63
C LEU A 97 7.91 27.02 24.04
N ASP A 98 7.98 28.28 23.69
CA ASP A 98 6.85 29.04 23.11
C ASP A 98 6.58 28.60 21.68
N GLU A 99 7.62 28.36 20.88
CA GLU A 99 7.48 27.80 19.52
C GLU A 99 6.88 26.38 19.53
N ILE A 100 7.25 25.56 20.51
CA ILE A 100 6.68 24.23 20.70
C ILE A 100 5.20 24.31 21.05
N ARG A 101 4.83 25.18 21.98
CA ARG A 101 3.43 25.41 22.37
C ARG A 101 2.58 25.94 21.21
N GLU A 102 3.09 26.93 20.46
CA GLU A 102 2.39 27.50 19.33
C GLU A 102 2.11 26.46 18.25
N ARG A 103 3.05 25.57 17.97
CA ARG A 103 2.89 24.48 17.02
C ARG A 103 1.93 23.41 17.49
N ASN A 104 2.03 23.01 18.76
CA ASN A 104 1.07 22.08 19.33
C ASN A 104 -0.35 22.64 19.23
N ASN A 105 -0.54 23.94 19.47
CA ASN A 105 -1.86 24.59 19.40
C ASN A 105 -2.44 24.71 17.97
N LYS A 106 -1.65 24.45 16.93
CA LYS A 106 -2.18 24.39 15.54
C LYS A 106 -3.13 23.22 15.30
N VAL A 107 -3.03 22.18 16.13
CA VAL A 107 -3.90 21.02 16.05
C VAL A 107 -4.79 20.99 17.30
N ASP A 108 -6.09 21.15 17.11
CA ASP A 108 -7.04 21.10 18.21
C ASP A 108 -7.11 19.72 18.87
N LEU A 109 -7.60 19.64 20.09
CA LEU A 109 -7.59 18.41 20.89
C LEU A 109 -8.38 17.29 20.23
N LEU A 110 -9.54 17.58 19.65
CA LEU A 110 -10.37 16.58 18.98
C LEU A 110 -9.64 15.96 17.78
N THR A 111 -8.91 16.76 17.00
CA THR A 111 -8.09 16.28 15.90
C THR A 111 -6.92 15.40 16.41
N ARG A 112 -6.31 15.74 17.54
CA ARG A 112 -5.26 14.90 18.15
C ARG A 112 -5.82 13.57 18.60
N GLU A 113 -6.93 13.55 19.31
CA GLU A 113 -7.62 12.32 19.73
C GLU A 113 -7.98 11.46 18.52
N PHE A 114 -8.58 12.05 17.48
CA PHE A 114 -8.92 11.33 16.25
C PHE A 114 -7.71 10.65 15.60
N LEU A 115 -6.56 11.31 15.54
CA LEU A 115 -5.35 10.75 14.94
C LEU A 115 -4.79 9.58 15.77
N ILE A 116 -4.81 9.69 17.09
CA ILE A 116 -4.35 8.62 17.98
C ILE A 116 -5.33 7.44 17.95
N ASP A 117 -6.62 7.68 18.01
CA ASP A 117 -7.66 6.65 17.90
C ASP A 117 -7.59 5.91 16.56
N SER A 118 -7.41 6.66 15.46
CA SER A 118 -7.22 6.07 14.13
C SER A 118 -5.97 5.18 14.08
N THR A 119 -4.88 5.62 14.71
CA THR A 119 -3.64 4.82 14.83
C THR A 119 -3.90 3.53 15.59
N MET A 120 -4.64 3.59 16.70
CA MET A 120 -5.01 2.42 17.50
C MET A 120 -5.91 1.45 16.73
N VAL A 121 -6.88 1.96 15.97
CA VAL A 121 -7.74 1.12 15.10
C VAL A 121 -6.89 0.35 14.08
N VAL A 122 -5.95 1.02 13.41
CA VAL A 122 -5.03 0.37 12.44
C VAL A 122 -4.15 -0.68 13.15
N ALA A 123 -3.58 -0.34 14.30
CA ALA A 123 -2.72 -1.23 15.07
C ALA A 123 -3.47 -2.51 15.51
N VAL A 124 -4.66 -2.34 16.08
CA VAL A 124 -5.53 -3.46 16.51
C VAL A 124 -5.93 -4.33 15.33
N PHE A 125 -6.29 -3.71 14.19
CA PHE A 125 -6.64 -4.45 12.98
C PHE A 125 -5.47 -5.31 12.49
N LEU A 126 -4.26 -4.74 12.40
CA LEU A 126 -3.08 -5.46 11.95
C LEU A 126 -2.73 -6.63 12.86
N ILE A 127 -2.79 -6.43 14.19
CA ILE A 127 -2.51 -7.48 15.18
C ILE A 127 -3.54 -8.61 15.04
N ARG A 128 -4.84 -8.29 15.03
CA ARG A 128 -5.91 -9.29 14.88
C ARG A 128 -5.79 -10.04 13.56
N ALA A 129 -5.58 -9.32 12.46
CA ALA A 129 -5.42 -9.94 11.15
C ALA A 129 -4.18 -10.87 11.09
N PHE A 130 -3.14 -10.57 11.85
CA PHE A 130 -1.97 -11.42 11.97
C PHE A 130 -2.24 -12.66 12.83
N GLU A 131 -2.96 -12.53 13.94
CA GLU A 131 -3.31 -13.62 14.86
C GLU A 131 -4.35 -14.58 14.27
N ASP A 132 -5.39 -14.05 13.60
CA ASP A 132 -6.47 -14.84 13.01
C ASP A 132 -5.99 -15.70 11.82
N ARG A 133 -4.94 -15.29 11.15
CA ARG A 133 -4.35 -16.07 10.08
C ARG A 133 -3.41 -17.13 10.65
N LYS A 134 -3.98 -18.24 11.08
CA LYS A 134 -3.25 -19.51 11.19
C LYS A 134 -2.37 -19.63 9.97
N GLU A 135 -1.08 -19.92 10.17
CA GLU A 135 -0.05 -20.08 9.15
C GLU A 135 -0.66 -20.44 7.80
N ILE A 136 -0.72 -19.48 6.91
CA ILE A 136 -0.78 -19.82 5.50
C ILE A 136 0.50 -20.63 5.35
N GLU A 137 0.38 -21.95 5.25
CA GLU A 137 1.47 -22.81 4.83
C GLU A 137 2.20 -22.00 3.76
N LYS A 138 3.51 -21.75 3.97
CA LYS A 138 4.33 -21.11 2.95
C LYS A 138 3.89 -21.77 1.66
N PRO A 139 3.34 -21.02 0.68
CA PRO A 139 3.05 -21.65 -0.60
C PRO A 139 4.35 -22.38 -0.93
N PRO A 140 4.30 -23.69 -1.27
CA PRO A 140 5.51 -24.41 -1.56
C PRO A 140 6.33 -23.46 -2.40
N ILE A 141 7.62 -23.30 -2.09
CA ILE A 141 8.52 -22.55 -2.94
C ILE A 141 8.42 -23.27 -4.27
N VAL A 142 7.43 -22.88 -5.03
CA VAL A 142 7.40 -23.14 -6.45
C VAL A 142 8.62 -22.33 -6.89
N GLU A 143 9.75 -23.01 -7.06
CA GLU A 143 10.86 -22.45 -7.80
C GLU A 143 10.17 -21.73 -8.94
N ALA A 144 10.27 -20.40 -8.97
CA ALA A 144 9.62 -19.59 -9.97
C ALA A 144 10.08 -20.19 -11.30
N GLN A 145 9.23 -21.04 -11.89
CA GLN A 145 9.42 -21.40 -13.27
C GLN A 145 9.50 -20.06 -13.96
N PRO A 146 10.52 -19.79 -14.76
CA PRO A 146 10.66 -18.51 -15.43
C PRO A 146 9.27 -18.22 -16.01
N GLU A 147 8.60 -17.17 -15.51
CA GLU A 147 7.29 -16.76 -16.04
C GLU A 147 7.52 -16.62 -17.53
N VAL A 148 6.93 -17.51 -18.30
CA VAL A 148 6.96 -17.41 -19.74
C VAL A 148 6.21 -16.11 -20.02
N ARG A 149 6.98 -15.08 -20.31
CA ARG A 149 6.38 -13.78 -20.69
C ARG A 149 5.53 -14.01 -21.92
N ILE A 150 4.34 -13.47 -21.90
CA ILE A 150 3.49 -13.38 -23.09
C ILE A 150 4.33 -12.67 -24.15
N ASP A 151 4.47 -13.27 -25.33
CA ASP A 151 5.10 -12.58 -26.43
C ASP A 151 4.20 -11.43 -26.88
N TYR A 152 4.73 -10.22 -26.89
CA TYR A 152 3.97 -9.02 -27.26
C TYR A 152 3.36 -9.12 -28.65
N PHE A 153 4.09 -9.70 -29.60
CA PHE A 153 3.63 -9.85 -30.99
C PHE A 153 2.58 -10.96 -31.14
N GLU A 154 2.61 -11.99 -30.30
CA GLU A 154 1.56 -13.02 -30.28
C GLU A 154 0.25 -12.51 -29.67
N ALA A 155 0.30 -11.47 -28.86
CA ALA A 155 -0.86 -10.80 -28.25
C ALA A 155 -1.46 -9.68 -29.13
N SER A 156 -1.16 -9.65 -30.43
CA SER A 156 -1.50 -8.55 -31.33
C SER A 156 -2.98 -8.14 -31.29
N VAL A 157 -3.92 -9.09 -31.27
CA VAL A 157 -5.36 -8.80 -31.23
C VAL A 157 -5.75 -8.04 -29.96
N PHE A 158 -5.19 -8.41 -28.83
CA PHE A 158 -5.37 -7.69 -27.58
C PHE A 158 -4.74 -6.30 -27.65
N ASN A 159 -3.51 -6.21 -28.16
CA ASN A 159 -2.79 -4.96 -28.27
C ASN A 159 -3.56 -3.95 -29.16
N ASP A 160 -4.06 -4.39 -30.31
CA ASP A 160 -4.83 -3.54 -31.24
C ASP A 160 -6.10 -3.00 -30.54
N LEU A 161 -6.84 -3.85 -29.82
CA LEU A 161 -8.03 -3.42 -29.08
C LEU A 161 -7.69 -2.45 -27.93
N TRP A 162 -6.58 -2.67 -27.26
CA TRP A 162 -6.11 -1.79 -26.18
C TRP A 162 -5.70 -0.43 -26.74
N ASP A 163 -4.99 -0.43 -27.87
CA ASP A 163 -4.54 0.78 -28.55
C ASP A 163 -5.71 1.58 -29.15
N ASP A 164 -6.72 0.90 -29.69
CA ASP A 164 -7.96 1.53 -30.14
C ASP A 164 -8.72 2.20 -28.98
N ALA A 165 -8.68 1.60 -27.78
CA ALA A 165 -9.38 2.11 -26.60
C ALA A 165 -8.63 3.27 -25.91
N TYR A 166 -7.30 3.23 -25.86
CA TYR A 166 -6.48 4.15 -25.06
C TYR A 166 -5.55 5.03 -25.90
N GLY A 167 -5.40 4.75 -27.19
CA GLY A 167 -4.64 5.54 -28.16
C GLY A 167 -3.13 5.35 -28.05
N GLU A 168 -2.42 6.35 -28.54
CA GLU A 168 -0.97 6.41 -28.53
C GLU A 168 -0.46 7.67 -27.83
N PHE A 169 0.72 7.60 -27.27
CA PHE A 169 1.42 8.71 -26.66
C PHE A 169 2.55 9.16 -27.57
N ALA A 170 2.42 10.38 -28.10
CA ALA A 170 3.43 10.98 -28.97
C ALA A 170 4.15 12.12 -28.24
N MET A 171 5.48 12.14 -28.33
CA MET A 171 6.33 13.17 -27.80
C MET A 171 7.46 13.47 -28.80
N GLU A 172 7.39 14.63 -29.43
CA GLU A 172 8.29 15.04 -30.53
C GLU A 172 8.38 13.97 -31.63
N ASP A 173 9.54 13.33 -31.77
CA ASP A 173 9.83 12.29 -32.76
C ASP A 173 9.54 10.86 -32.26
N TYR A 174 9.03 10.72 -31.05
CA TYR A 174 8.73 9.42 -30.44
C TYR A 174 7.23 9.22 -30.31
N SER A 175 6.76 8.03 -30.68
CA SER A 175 5.39 7.58 -30.45
C SER A 175 5.41 6.18 -29.89
N TYR A 176 4.58 5.94 -28.87
CA TYR A 176 4.40 4.66 -28.24
C TYR A 176 2.92 4.37 -28.11
N THR A 177 2.50 3.17 -28.44
CA THR A 177 1.11 2.77 -28.25
C THR A 177 0.81 2.50 -26.77
N ALA A 178 -0.46 2.57 -26.38
CA ALA A 178 -0.88 2.32 -25.00
C ALA A 178 -0.51 0.91 -24.55
N SER A 179 -0.61 -0.08 -25.42
CA SER A 179 -0.23 -1.47 -25.14
C SER A 179 1.28 -1.65 -24.97
N GLU A 180 2.12 -0.97 -25.77
CA GLU A 180 3.58 -0.97 -25.61
C GLU A 180 4.00 -0.38 -24.28
N ILE A 181 3.37 0.74 -23.88
CA ILE A 181 3.63 1.38 -22.60
C ILE A 181 3.25 0.42 -21.46
N LEU A 182 2.05 -0.15 -21.49
CA LEU A 182 1.59 -1.07 -20.45
C LEU A 182 2.49 -2.30 -20.34
N TYR A 183 2.86 -2.91 -21.47
CA TYR A 183 3.75 -4.07 -21.54
C TYR A 183 5.14 -3.79 -20.97
N SER A 184 5.68 -2.60 -21.26
CA SER A 184 7.06 -2.25 -20.90
C SER A 184 7.19 -1.71 -19.46
N VAL A 185 6.18 -0.96 -18.99
CA VAL A 185 6.22 -0.24 -17.70
C VAL A 185 5.57 -1.07 -16.58
N ASP A 186 4.44 -1.73 -16.85
CA ASP A 186 3.75 -2.58 -15.89
C ASP A 186 3.27 -3.89 -16.53
N TYR A 187 4.21 -4.80 -16.76
CA TYR A 187 3.91 -6.11 -17.33
C TYR A 187 2.87 -6.89 -16.53
N LYS A 188 2.80 -6.70 -15.21
CA LYS A 188 1.82 -7.39 -14.37
C LYS A 188 0.39 -6.92 -14.68
N ALA A 189 0.21 -5.62 -14.84
CA ALA A 189 -1.07 -5.06 -15.27
C ALA A 189 -1.41 -5.53 -16.69
N TYR A 190 -0.46 -5.47 -17.63
CA TYR A 190 -0.63 -5.99 -18.98
C TYR A 190 -1.12 -7.45 -18.98
N LYS A 191 -0.46 -8.31 -18.23
CA LYS A 191 -0.84 -9.73 -18.12
C LYS A 191 -2.25 -9.91 -17.55
N THR A 192 -2.62 -9.13 -16.55
CA THR A 192 -3.95 -9.21 -15.93
C THR A 192 -5.04 -8.86 -16.95
N GLU A 193 -4.87 -7.80 -17.70
CA GLU A 193 -5.83 -7.36 -18.73
C GLU A 193 -5.89 -8.35 -19.90
N TYR A 194 -4.75 -8.88 -20.32
CA TYR A 194 -4.69 -9.93 -21.34
C TYR A 194 -5.41 -11.21 -20.89
N ASP A 195 -5.22 -11.67 -19.66
CA ASP A 195 -5.89 -12.86 -19.12
C ASP A 195 -7.43 -12.67 -19.09
N VAL A 196 -7.90 -11.45 -18.77
CA VAL A 196 -9.33 -11.09 -18.83
C VAL A 196 -9.84 -11.13 -20.28
N PHE A 197 -9.09 -10.55 -21.21
CA PHE A 197 -9.43 -10.57 -22.64
C PHE A 197 -9.58 -12.00 -23.16
N VAL A 198 -8.62 -12.88 -22.86
CA VAL A 198 -8.66 -14.28 -23.29
C VAL A 198 -9.86 -15.01 -22.69
N ALA A 199 -10.18 -14.78 -21.42
CA ALA A 199 -11.34 -15.38 -20.78
C ALA A 199 -12.65 -14.97 -21.46
N CYS A 200 -12.84 -13.67 -21.75
CA CYS A 200 -14.01 -13.19 -22.47
C CYS A 200 -14.11 -13.75 -23.90
N ALA A 201 -12.97 -13.86 -24.59
CA ALA A 201 -12.95 -14.43 -25.94
C ALA A 201 -13.35 -15.91 -25.97
N LEU A 202 -12.98 -16.67 -24.93
CA LEU A 202 -13.37 -18.07 -24.77
C LEU A 202 -14.87 -18.23 -24.49
N GLU A 203 -15.43 -17.37 -23.63
CA GLU A 203 -16.86 -17.37 -23.33
C GLU A 203 -17.71 -17.11 -24.58
N LEU A 204 -17.33 -16.09 -25.36
CA LEU A 204 -18.01 -15.77 -26.62
C LEU A 204 -17.91 -16.90 -27.66
N ALA A 205 -16.78 -17.60 -27.70
CA ALA A 205 -16.60 -18.74 -28.61
C ALA A 205 -17.41 -19.98 -28.19
N GLU A 206 -17.68 -20.14 -26.90
CA GLU A 206 -18.57 -21.23 -26.38
C GLU A 206 -20.04 -20.89 -26.66
N GLU A 207 -20.46 -19.64 -26.47
CA GLU A 207 -21.82 -19.21 -26.77
C GLU A 207 -22.16 -19.37 -28.27
N ALA A 208 -21.23 -19.00 -29.14
CA ALA A 208 -21.42 -19.15 -30.61
C ALA A 208 -21.56 -20.61 -31.07
N LYS A 209 -20.98 -21.57 -30.32
CA LYS A 209 -21.12 -23.02 -30.60
C LYS A 209 -22.42 -23.62 -30.11
N LEU A 210 -23.11 -22.96 -29.20
CA LEU A 210 -24.40 -23.41 -28.66
C LEU A 210 -25.59 -22.93 -29.50
N GLU A 211 -25.36 -21.97 -30.45
CA GLU A 211 -26.37 -21.46 -31.37
C GLU A 211 -26.36 -22.13 -32.74
N GLU A 212 -25.39 -23.02 -33.04
CA GLU A 212 -25.34 -23.87 -34.22
C GLU A 212 -25.93 -25.27 -33.91
#